data_066f602de6413d71e6adab893916a715
#
_entry.id   066f602de6413d71e6adab893916a715
#
_cell.length_a   1.000
_cell.length_b   1.000
_cell.length_c   1.000
_cell.angle_alpha   90.00
_cell.angle_beta   90.00
_cell.angle_gamma   90.00
#
_symmetry.space_group_name_H-M   'P 1'
#
loop_
_entity.id
_entity.type
_entity.pdbx_description
1 polymer ?
#
loop_
_entity_poly.entity_id
_entity_poly.type
_entity_poly.pdbx_seq_one_letter_code
_entity_poly.pdbx_strand_id
1 'polypeptide(L)'
;MTQLYSIELIEEHEAVNFYSLHLDEKELSELERFFEKFPEGCYFDEDVDTIIAWLDRIGELGALERYFRYEGRYGDGVSAIPIETSNLRLYCIRLSDKILVFGNGGVKDCARWQESETCLVLKNLD
;
A
#
# COMPACT_ATOMS: atom_id res chain seq x y z
N MET A 1 -4.86 -17.08 16.00
CA MET A 1 -5.81 -17.35 14.92
C MET A 1 -5.30 -16.73 13.63
N THR A 2 -5.35 -17.47 12.54
CA THR A 2 -4.85 -16.99 11.25
C THR A 2 -5.89 -16.09 10.59
N GLN A 3 -5.46 -14.90 10.16
CA GLN A 3 -6.31 -14.00 9.41
C GLN A 3 -6.48 -14.54 7.98
N LEU A 4 -7.72 -14.74 7.54
CA LEU A 4 -8.02 -15.14 6.17
C LEU A 4 -8.10 -13.90 5.28
N TYR A 5 -7.59 -14.03 4.08
CA TYR A 5 -7.56 -12.94 3.11
C TYR A 5 -7.53 -13.46 1.68
N SER A 6 -7.82 -12.57 0.75
CA SER A 6 -7.62 -12.81 -0.67
C SER A 6 -6.82 -11.65 -1.27
N ILE A 7 -6.33 -11.84 -2.48
CA ILE A 7 -5.64 -10.81 -3.24
C ILE A 7 -6.53 -10.48 -4.43
N GLU A 8 -6.94 -9.24 -4.51
CA GLU A 8 -7.95 -8.77 -5.45
C GLU A 8 -7.33 -7.83 -6.47
N LEU A 9 -7.60 -8.05 -7.76
CA LEU A 9 -7.17 -7.11 -8.80
C LEU A 9 -8.03 -5.85 -8.68
N ILE A 10 -7.36 -4.71 -8.50
CA ILE A 10 -8.03 -3.42 -8.33
C ILE A 10 -8.04 -2.63 -9.63
N GLU A 11 -6.88 -2.48 -10.27
CA GLU A 11 -6.74 -1.72 -11.49
C GLU A 11 -5.71 -2.34 -12.41
N GLU A 12 -6.02 -2.33 -13.71
CA GLU A 12 -5.06 -2.70 -14.73
C GLU A 12 -4.56 -1.42 -15.37
N HIS A 13 -3.25 -1.25 -15.37
CA HIS A 13 -2.59 -0.11 -16.01
C HIS A 13 -1.73 -0.59 -17.16
N GLU A 14 -1.24 0.33 -17.96
CA GLU A 14 -0.43 0.01 -19.12
C GLU A 14 0.82 -0.80 -18.76
N ALA A 15 1.52 -0.40 -17.70
CA ALA A 15 2.80 -1.00 -17.34
C ALA A 15 2.75 -1.91 -16.13
N VAL A 16 1.67 -1.88 -15.33
CA VAL A 16 1.60 -2.64 -14.08
C VAL A 16 0.15 -2.87 -13.70
N ASN A 17 -0.12 -4.00 -13.05
CA ASN A 17 -1.42 -4.28 -12.44
C ASN A 17 -1.35 -4.05 -10.94
N PHE A 18 -2.36 -3.37 -10.42
CA PHE A 18 -2.50 -3.10 -9.00
C PHE A 18 -3.46 -4.10 -8.36
N TYR A 19 -2.98 -4.76 -7.34
CA TYR A 19 -3.77 -5.68 -6.52
C TYR A 19 -3.86 -5.13 -5.10
N SER A 20 -4.83 -5.59 -4.35
CA SER A 20 -4.93 -5.24 -2.93
C SER A 20 -5.26 -6.47 -2.10
N LEU A 21 -4.79 -6.47 -0.87
CA LEU A 21 -5.26 -7.43 0.11
C LEU A 21 -6.72 -7.12 0.43
N HIS A 22 -7.50 -8.16 0.59
CA HIS A 22 -8.89 -8.06 1.03
C HIS A 22 -9.07 -9.05 2.16
N LEU A 23 -9.21 -8.54 3.37
CA LEU A 23 -9.43 -9.39 4.55
C LEU A 23 -10.86 -9.91 4.52
N ASP A 24 -11.05 -11.20 4.75
CA ASP A 24 -12.35 -11.85 4.57
C ASP A 24 -13.48 -11.24 5.40
N GLU A 25 -13.15 -10.71 6.57
CA GLU A 25 -14.13 -10.12 7.47
C GLU A 25 -14.54 -8.70 7.10
N LYS A 26 -13.91 -8.10 6.08
CA LYS A 26 -14.13 -6.70 5.72
C LYS A 26 -14.86 -6.59 4.40
N GLU A 27 -15.71 -5.57 4.27
CA GLU A 27 -16.43 -5.31 3.02
C GLU A 27 -15.53 -4.72 1.94
N LEU A 28 -14.57 -3.89 2.33
CA LEU A 28 -13.68 -3.20 1.41
C LEU A 28 -12.30 -3.82 1.42
N SER A 29 -11.60 -3.73 0.28
CA SER A 29 -10.19 -4.11 0.22
C SER A 29 -9.37 -3.17 1.09
N GLU A 30 -8.15 -3.57 1.42
CA GLU A 30 -7.29 -2.75 2.27
C GLU A 30 -6.91 -1.42 1.62
N LEU A 31 -6.74 -1.38 0.30
CA LEU A 31 -6.50 -0.12 -0.40
C LEU A 31 -7.69 0.82 -0.27
N GLU A 32 -8.90 0.30 -0.48
CA GLU A 32 -10.11 1.10 -0.33
C GLU A 32 -10.28 1.61 1.10
N ARG A 33 -9.97 0.77 2.09
CA ARG A 33 -10.03 1.15 3.50
C ARG A 33 -9.04 2.25 3.83
N PHE A 34 -7.86 2.23 3.20
CA PHE A 34 -6.89 3.30 3.37
C PHE A 34 -7.49 4.64 2.92
N PHE A 35 -8.04 4.70 1.71
CA PHE A 35 -8.61 5.94 1.19
C PHE A 35 -9.84 6.39 1.98
N GLU A 36 -10.62 5.46 2.50
CA GLU A 36 -11.77 5.79 3.33
C GLU A 36 -11.39 6.51 4.62
N LYS A 37 -10.22 6.22 5.18
CA LYS A 37 -9.73 6.89 6.38
C LYS A 37 -9.34 8.33 6.16
N PHE A 38 -9.08 8.72 4.91
CA PHE A 38 -8.57 10.06 4.58
C PHE A 38 -9.45 10.69 3.49
N PRO A 39 -10.70 11.04 3.85
CA PRO A 39 -11.63 11.59 2.87
C PRO A 39 -11.21 12.99 2.42
N GLU A 40 -11.79 13.41 1.29
CA GLU A 40 -11.57 14.75 0.75
C GLU A 40 -11.85 15.81 1.81
N GLY A 41 -10.95 16.78 1.94
CA GLY A 41 -11.07 17.86 2.90
C GLY A 41 -10.48 17.58 4.26
N CYS A 42 -9.96 16.37 4.53
CA CYS A 42 -9.31 16.08 5.80
C CYS A 42 -7.91 16.70 5.85
N TYR A 43 -7.29 16.66 7.02
CA TYR A 43 -5.95 17.22 7.24
C TYR A 43 -4.91 16.68 6.25
N PHE A 44 -5.03 15.42 5.83
CA PHE A 44 -4.07 14.76 4.95
C PHE A 44 -4.45 14.80 3.47
N ASP A 45 -5.40 15.66 3.09
CA ASP A 45 -5.91 15.71 1.72
C ASP A 45 -4.83 15.92 0.67
N GLU A 46 -3.89 16.84 0.92
CA GLU A 46 -2.78 17.08 -0.01
C GLU A 46 -1.85 15.87 -0.11
N ASP A 47 -1.64 15.17 1.00
CA ASP A 47 -0.78 13.99 1.01
C ASP A 47 -1.44 12.84 0.24
N VAL A 48 -2.74 12.71 0.36
CA VAL A 48 -3.50 11.72 -0.41
C VAL A 48 -3.40 12.03 -1.91
N ASP A 49 -3.51 13.28 -2.29
CA ASP A 49 -3.35 13.69 -3.70
C ASP A 49 -1.97 13.35 -4.22
N THR A 50 -0.94 13.50 -3.39
CA THR A 50 0.43 13.12 -3.75
C THR A 50 0.54 11.61 -3.97
N ILE A 51 -0.10 10.82 -3.10
CA ILE A 51 -0.13 9.37 -3.27
C ILE A 51 -0.81 8.99 -4.58
N ILE A 52 -1.96 9.58 -4.87
CA ILE A 52 -2.70 9.32 -6.10
C ILE A 52 -1.85 9.66 -7.34
N ALA A 53 -1.15 10.78 -7.30
CA ALA A 53 -0.26 11.17 -8.40
C ALA A 53 0.86 10.13 -8.60
N TRP A 54 1.43 9.60 -7.51
CA TRP A 54 2.42 8.54 -7.59
C TRP A 54 1.84 7.25 -8.18
N LEU A 55 0.62 6.89 -7.80
CA LEU A 55 -0.03 5.70 -8.34
C LEU A 55 -0.27 5.83 -9.84
N ASP A 56 -0.68 7.01 -10.30
CA ASP A 56 -0.85 7.27 -11.73
C ASP A 56 0.47 7.13 -12.49
N ARG A 57 1.54 7.68 -11.92
CA ARG A 57 2.87 7.60 -12.53
C ARG A 57 3.38 6.16 -12.59
N ILE A 58 3.21 5.42 -11.51
CA ILE A 58 3.59 4.01 -11.45
C ILE A 58 2.78 3.20 -12.48
N GLY A 59 1.49 3.49 -12.62
CA GLY A 59 0.64 2.83 -13.60
C GLY A 59 1.14 3.01 -15.03
N GLU A 60 1.68 4.17 -15.35
CA GLU A 60 2.20 4.46 -16.69
C GLU A 60 3.60 3.87 -16.94
N LEU A 61 4.46 3.92 -15.94
CA LEU A 61 5.88 3.60 -16.08
C LEU A 61 6.28 2.22 -15.56
N GLY A 62 5.44 1.63 -14.73
CA GLY A 62 5.73 0.36 -14.06
C GLY A 62 6.12 0.58 -12.61
N ALA A 63 6.04 -0.51 -11.84
CA ALA A 63 6.39 -0.49 -10.43
C ALA A 63 7.90 -0.67 -10.27
N LEU A 64 8.66 0.35 -10.68
CA LEU A 64 10.11 0.29 -10.66
C LEU A 64 10.64 0.37 -9.22
N GLU A 65 11.64 -0.46 -8.92
CA GLU A 65 12.19 -0.56 -7.57
C GLU A 65 12.59 0.79 -6.97
N ARG A 66 13.14 1.68 -7.78
CA ARG A 66 13.61 3.00 -7.32
C ARG A 66 12.50 3.91 -6.80
N TYR A 67 11.23 3.58 -7.09
CA TYR A 67 10.09 4.39 -6.62
C TYR A 67 9.64 4.02 -5.21
N PHE A 68 10.24 3.01 -4.59
CA PHE A 68 9.74 2.47 -3.34
C PHE A 68 10.77 2.59 -2.23
N ARG A 69 10.28 2.88 -1.02
CA ARG A 69 11.08 2.93 0.19
C ARG A 69 10.70 1.74 1.06
N TYR A 70 11.68 0.91 1.39
CA TYR A 70 11.41 -0.21 2.28
C TYR A 70 11.11 0.29 3.68
N GLU A 71 9.99 -0.16 4.23
CA GLU A 71 9.53 0.25 5.56
C GLU A 71 9.57 -0.90 6.57
N GLY A 72 9.77 -2.12 6.11
CA GLY A 72 9.94 -3.26 6.98
C GLY A 72 11.34 -3.37 7.52
N ARG A 73 11.54 -4.33 8.42
CA ARG A 73 12.86 -4.61 8.97
C ARG A 73 13.49 -5.80 8.25
N TYR A 74 14.80 -5.75 8.08
CA TYR A 74 15.59 -6.90 7.62
C TYR A 74 15.10 -7.51 6.30
N GLY A 75 14.72 -6.64 5.36
CA GLY A 75 14.41 -7.11 4.01
C GLY A 75 13.13 -7.89 3.88
N ASP A 76 12.11 -7.58 4.67
CA ASP A 76 10.81 -8.25 4.56
C ASP A 76 10.02 -7.85 3.31
N GLY A 77 10.55 -6.96 2.48
CA GLY A 77 9.95 -6.60 1.19
C GLY A 77 8.85 -5.56 1.25
N VAL A 78 8.41 -5.18 2.43
CA VAL A 78 7.34 -4.19 2.56
C VAL A 78 7.89 -2.80 2.29
N SER A 79 7.20 -2.07 1.41
CA SER A 79 7.58 -0.72 0.99
C SER A 79 6.44 0.24 1.22
N ALA A 80 6.73 1.52 1.11
CA ALA A 80 5.72 2.57 1.14
C ALA A 80 5.85 3.46 -0.08
N ILE A 81 4.72 4.04 -0.51
CA ILE A 81 4.73 5.09 -1.51
C ILE A 81 5.36 6.32 -0.85
N PRO A 82 6.42 6.91 -1.43
CA PRO A 82 7.17 7.96 -0.76
C PRO A 82 6.44 9.29 -0.71
N ILE A 83 6.35 9.87 0.49
CA ILE A 83 5.90 11.23 0.71
C ILE A 83 6.90 11.86 1.66
N GLU A 84 7.71 12.80 1.17
CA GLU A 84 8.81 13.35 1.93
C GLU A 84 8.38 14.29 3.06
N THR A 85 7.23 14.94 2.91
CA THR A 85 6.80 16.01 3.82
C THR A 85 5.79 15.56 4.87
N SER A 86 5.46 14.28 4.92
CA SER A 86 4.41 13.76 5.78
C SER A 86 4.77 12.40 6.34
N ASN A 87 4.10 12.04 7.43
CA ASN A 87 4.18 10.70 7.99
C ASN A 87 3.09 9.76 7.46
N LEU A 88 2.29 10.22 6.50
CA LEU A 88 1.30 9.36 5.86
C LEU A 88 1.99 8.33 4.99
N ARG A 89 1.59 7.06 5.13
CA ARG A 89 2.18 5.95 4.37
C ARG A 89 1.10 5.05 3.83
N LEU A 90 1.24 4.68 2.55
CA LEU A 90 0.48 3.60 1.93
C LEU A 90 1.46 2.46 1.70
N TYR A 91 1.22 1.32 2.36
CA TYR A 91 2.15 0.20 2.32
C TYR A 91 1.80 -0.78 1.22
N CYS A 92 2.82 -1.38 0.63
CA CYS A 92 2.66 -2.30 -0.47
C CYS A 92 3.84 -3.28 -0.56
N ILE A 93 3.68 -4.30 -1.39
CA ILE A 93 4.78 -5.17 -1.78
C ILE A 93 4.88 -5.14 -3.30
N ARG A 94 6.09 -4.88 -3.78
CA ARG A 94 6.43 -4.95 -5.19
C ARG A 94 6.92 -6.36 -5.50
N LEU A 95 6.12 -7.13 -6.21
CA LEU A 95 6.52 -8.49 -6.62
C LEU A 95 7.35 -8.47 -7.90
N SER A 96 7.10 -7.48 -8.76
CA SER A 96 7.88 -7.24 -9.96
C SER A 96 7.56 -5.84 -10.46
N ASP A 97 8.18 -5.43 -11.57
CA ASP A 97 7.83 -4.15 -12.21
C ASP A 97 6.36 -4.11 -12.66
N LYS A 98 5.74 -5.28 -12.81
CA LYS A 98 4.39 -5.41 -13.36
C LYS A 98 3.32 -5.77 -12.33
N ILE A 99 3.72 -6.08 -11.10
CA ILE A 99 2.79 -6.55 -10.07
C ILE A 99 3.05 -5.83 -8.75
N LEU A 100 2.07 -5.07 -8.31
CA LEU A 100 2.13 -4.34 -7.05
C LEU A 100 0.92 -4.72 -6.21
N VAL A 101 1.15 -5.14 -4.97
CA VAL A 101 0.08 -5.54 -4.06
C VAL A 101 0.02 -4.56 -2.89
N PHE A 102 -1.13 -3.91 -2.72
CA PHE A 102 -1.33 -2.93 -1.66
C PHE A 102 -1.89 -3.57 -0.40
N GLY A 103 -1.40 -3.11 0.71
CA GLY A 103 -2.05 -3.30 1.98
C GLY A 103 -2.72 -2.00 2.39
N ASN A 104 -2.88 -1.81 3.66
CA ASN A 104 -3.42 -0.57 4.20
C ASN A 104 -2.25 0.37 4.53
N GLY A 105 -2.53 1.42 5.25
CA GLY A 105 -1.53 2.37 5.71
C GLY A 105 -2.12 3.28 6.75
N GLY A 106 -1.49 4.40 6.94
CA GLY A 106 -1.94 5.39 7.90
C GLY A 106 -0.81 6.35 8.22
N VAL A 107 -0.98 7.07 9.30
CA VAL A 107 0.07 7.96 9.80
C VAL A 107 1.15 7.06 10.40
N LYS A 108 2.39 7.28 10.00
CA LYS A 108 3.49 6.40 10.39
C LYS A 108 3.71 6.40 11.91
N ASP A 109 3.56 5.21 12.48
CA ASP A 109 3.94 4.86 13.83
C ASP A 109 4.59 3.48 13.69
N CYS A 110 5.90 3.45 13.64
CA CYS A 110 6.65 2.24 13.28
C CYS A 110 6.28 1.03 14.13
N ALA A 111 6.14 1.21 15.43
CA ALA A 111 5.83 0.09 16.32
C ALA A 111 4.46 -0.48 16.03
N ARG A 112 3.45 0.37 15.96
CA ARG A 112 2.08 -0.07 15.68
C ARG A 112 1.94 -0.74 14.34
N TRP A 113 2.55 -0.14 13.31
CA TRP A 113 2.43 -0.70 11.97
C TRP A 113 3.10 -2.07 11.88
N GLN A 114 4.28 -2.23 12.49
CA GLN A 114 5.00 -3.50 12.48
C GLN A 114 4.19 -4.64 13.12
N GLU A 115 3.30 -4.31 14.04
CA GLU A 115 2.46 -5.28 14.75
C GLU A 115 1.10 -5.49 14.11
N SER A 116 0.75 -4.74 13.05
CA SER A 116 -0.58 -4.82 12.44
C SER A 116 -0.76 -6.12 11.65
N GLU A 117 -2.01 -6.56 11.53
CA GLU A 117 -2.37 -7.73 10.72
C GLU A 117 -1.98 -7.54 9.26
N THR A 118 -2.20 -6.33 8.72
CA THR A 118 -1.87 -6.03 7.33
C THR A 118 -0.37 -6.16 7.08
N CYS A 119 0.44 -5.68 8.00
CA CYS A 119 1.89 -5.80 7.90
C CYS A 119 2.31 -7.27 7.87
N LEU A 120 1.75 -8.09 8.77
CA LEU A 120 2.09 -9.50 8.84
C LEU A 120 1.69 -10.24 7.56
N VAL A 121 0.53 -9.93 6.98
CA VAL A 121 0.10 -10.54 5.73
C VAL A 121 1.02 -10.13 4.59
N LEU A 122 1.36 -8.84 4.47
CA LEU A 122 2.26 -8.36 3.42
C LEU A 122 3.63 -9.03 3.51
N LYS A 123 4.17 -9.20 4.70
CA LYS A 123 5.47 -9.85 4.88
C LYS A 123 5.47 -11.29 4.35
N ASN A 124 4.35 -11.97 4.46
CA ASN A 124 4.24 -13.36 4.01
C ASN A 124 4.12 -13.51 2.50
N LEU A 125 3.86 -12.42 1.77
CA LEU A 125 3.78 -12.44 0.31
C LEU A 125 5.14 -12.42 -0.38
N ASP A 126 6.16 -11.95 0.33
CA ASP A 126 7.50 -11.76 -0.26
C ASP A 126 8.40 -13.03 -0.19
#